data_83541cfa51ec8c02bcf947c5f41c50c2
#
_entry.id   83541cfa51ec8c02bcf947c5f41c50c2
#
_cell.length_a   1.000
_cell.length_b   1.000
_cell.length_c   1.000
_cell.angle_alpha   90.00
_cell.angle_beta   90.00
_cell.angle_gamma   90.00
#
_symmetry.space_group_name_H-M   'P 1'
#
loop_
_entity.id
_entity.type
_entity.pdbx_description
1 polymer ?
#
loop_
_entity_poly.entity_id
_entity_poly.type
_entity_poly.pdbx_seq_one_letter_code
_entity_poly.pdbx_strand_id
1 'polypeptide(L)'
;MELGHWNFPHEFDIADWFGFIYRITELDTGRQYIGKKQFFSNRTKKVVGKKNRKHYKKESDWKKYTGSSIELNKSIEQSGMNNYRFDIESLHASKGTLHYREVEVQIMENVMRERLASGVRMYYNGHVSAVKFAPTPETFEESKMKRTTLPPQISPK
;
A
#
# COMPACT_ATOMS: atom_id res chain seq x y z
N MET A 1 -9.77 -14.55 11.97
CA MET A 1 -10.06 -13.13 11.63
C MET A 1 -10.42 -13.03 10.16
N GLU A 2 -11.44 -12.29 9.86
CA GLU A 2 -11.86 -12.06 8.48
C GLU A 2 -11.08 -10.88 7.87
N LEU A 3 -10.39 -11.13 6.76
CA LEU A 3 -9.57 -10.15 6.06
C LEU A 3 -10.20 -9.65 4.74
N GLY A 4 -11.45 -10.05 4.44
CA GLY A 4 -12.02 -9.81 3.13
C GLY A 4 -11.26 -10.59 2.05
N HIS A 5 -10.87 -9.92 0.96
CA HIS A 5 -10.09 -10.55 -0.11
C HIS A 5 -8.58 -10.57 0.12
N TRP A 6 -8.08 -10.01 1.24
CA TRP A 6 -6.65 -9.92 1.51
C TRP A 6 -6.07 -11.22 2.05
N ASN A 7 -4.84 -11.52 1.66
CA ASN A 7 -4.02 -12.60 2.20
C ASN A 7 -2.97 -12.02 3.14
N PHE A 8 -2.85 -12.59 4.34
CA PHE A 8 -1.80 -12.26 5.30
C PHE A 8 -1.57 -13.45 6.23
N PRO A 9 -0.31 -13.88 6.44
CA PRO A 9 -0.03 -15.13 7.17
C PRO A 9 -0.15 -15.04 8.69
N HIS A 10 -0.41 -13.85 9.24
CA HIS A 10 -0.44 -13.62 10.67
C HIS A 10 -1.80 -13.08 11.12
N GLU A 11 -2.19 -13.41 12.34
CA GLU A 11 -3.34 -12.78 12.99
C GLU A 11 -2.93 -11.41 13.55
N PHE A 12 -3.83 -10.44 13.49
CA PHE A 12 -3.64 -9.11 14.03
C PHE A 12 -4.98 -8.46 14.36
N ASP A 13 -4.95 -7.45 15.23
CA ASP A 13 -6.12 -6.61 15.54
C ASP A 13 -5.93 -5.26 14.83
N ILE A 14 -6.91 -4.84 14.04
CA ILE A 14 -6.86 -3.54 13.34
C ILE A 14 -6.76 -2.36 14.31
N ALA A 15 -7.20 -2.52 15.57
CA ALA A 15 -7.09 -1.48 16.60
C ALA A 15 -5.63 -1.16 16.95
N ASP A 16 -4.70 -2.09 16.73
CA ASP A 16 -3.28 -1.92 17.04
C ASP A 16 -2.49 -1.27 15.90
N TRP A 17 -3.10 -1.10 14.74
CA TRP A 17 -2.40 -0.66 13.53
C TRP A 17 -3.10 0.52 12.86
N PHE A 18 -2.31 1.38 12.25
CA PHE A 18 -2.83 2.50 11.46
C PHE A 18 -3.28 2.03 10.06
N GLY A 19 -2.47 1.22 9.43
CA GLY A 19 -2.74 0.73 8.07
C GLY A 19 -1.73 -0.28 7.60
N PHE A 20 -1.79 -0.59 6.31
CA PHE A 20 -0.95 -1.62 5.71
C PHE A 20 -0.48 -1.24 4.31
N ILE A 21 0.68 -1.79 3.95
CA ILE A 21 1.18 -1.81 2.57
C ILE A 21 0.63 -3.07 1.91
N TYR A 22 0.15 -2.93 0.69
CA TYR A 22 -0.39 -4.05 -0.06
C TYR A 22 0.19 -4.14 -1.46
N ARG A 23 0.11 -5.34 -2.01
CA ARG A 23 0.41 -5.65 -3.39
C ARG A 23 -0.78 -6.36 -4.02
N ILE A 24 -1.20 -5.89 -5.18
CA ILE A 24 -2.20 -6.56 -6.00
C ILE A 24 -1.48 -7.11 -7.22
N THR A 25 -1.64 -8.40 -7.50
CA THR A 25 -1.00 -9.07 -8.62
C THR A 25 -2.05 -9.61 -9.57
N GLU A 26 -1.97 -9.22 -10.83
CA GLU A 26 -2.77 -9.80 -11.91
C GLU A 26 -2.14 -11.13 -12.34
N LEU A 27 -2.86 -12.22 -12.16
CA LEU A 27 -2.28 -13.56 -12.24
C LEU A 27 -1.92 -13.99 -13.66
N ASP A 28 -2.69 -13.57 -14.67
CA ASP A 28 -2.45 -13.96 -16.07
C ASP A 28 -1.30 -13.18 -16.73
N THR A 29 -1.07 -11.93 -16.34
CA THR A 29 -0.02 -11.08 -16.94
C THR A 29 1.20 -10.90 -16.06
N GLY A 30 1.06 -11.03 -14.74
CA GLY A 30 2.08 -10.69 -13.76
C GLY A 30 2.16 -9.18 -13.44
N ARG A 31 1.28 -8.35 -13.98
CA ARG A 31 1.23 -6.93 -13.64
C ARG A 31 0.83 -6.73 -12.19
N GLN A 32 1.35 -5.68 -11.57
CA GLN A 32 1.19 -5.44 -10.14
C GLN A 32 0.80 -4.01 -9.84
N TYR A 33 0.32 -3.80 -8.63
CA TYR A 33 0.08 -2.50 -8.04
C TYR A 33 0.48 -2.52 -6.56
N ILE A 34 1.25 -1.54 -6.12
CA ILE A 34 1.69 -1.39 -4.73
C ILE A 34 1.09 -0.12 -4.17
N GLY A 35 0.42 -0.22 -3.05
CA GLY A 35 -0.19 0.91 -2.38
C GLY A 35 -0.29 0.73 -0.88
N LYS A 36 -0.97 1.68 -0.25
CA LYS A 36 -1.27 1.67 1.18
C LYS A 36 -2.74 1.86 1.42
N LYS A 37 -3.22 1.37 2.56
CA LYS A 37 -4.59 1.58 3.01
C LYS A 37 -4.62 1.74 4.52
N GLN A 38 -5.41 2.69 5.00
CA GLN A 38 -5.70 2.85 6.42
C GLN A 38 -6.83 1.94 6.85
N PHE A 39 -6.75 1.42 8.08
CA PHE A 39 -7.86 0.67 8.66
C PHE A 39 -9.03 1.56 9.08
N PHE A 40 -8.72 2.78 9.52
CA PHE A 40 -9.72 3.74 9.96
C PHE A 40 -9.58 5.06 9.22
N SER A 41 -10.71 5.71 8.99
CA SER A 41 -10.75 7.08 8.48
C SER A 41 -11.19 8.04 9.57
N ASN A 42 -10.57 9.22 9.62
CA ASN A 42 -10.99 10.29 10.50
C ASN A 42 -12.21 10.99 9.90
N ARG A 43 -13.28 11.08 10.68
CA ARG A 43 -14.54 11.72 10.30
C ARG A 43 -14.86 12.83 11.28
N THR A 44 -15.66 13.78 10.82
CA THR A 44 -16.21 14.84 11.67
C THR A 44 -17.72 14.80 11.62
N LYS A 45 -18.35 15.05 12.76
CA LYS A 45 -19.81 15.09 12.90
C LYS A 45 -20.22 16.41 13.51
N LYS A 46 -21.21 17.07 12.91
CA LYS A 46 -21.84 18.26 13.50
C LYS A 46 -22.66 17.84 14.71
N VAL A 47 -22.43 18.50 15.85
CA VAL A 47 -23.16 18.26 17.09
C VAL A 47 -24.06 19.47 17.35
N VAL A 48 -25.36 19.21 17.57
CA VAL A 48 -26.35 20.26 17.89
C VAL A 48 -25.95 21.00 19.17
N GLY A 49 -25.93 22.33 19.12
CA GLY A 49 -25.60 23.18 20.26
C GLY A 49 -24.09 23.37 20.49
N LYS A 50 -23.21 22.81 19.67
CA LYS A 50 -21.76 23.01 19.79
C LYS A 50 -21.19 23.68 18.54
N LYS A 51 -20.23 24.62 18.76
CA LYS A 51 -19.56 25.37 17.70
C LYS A 51 -18.56 24.48 16.92
N ASN A 52 -17.87 23.56 17.61
CA ASN A 52 -16.87 22.68 17.00
C ASN A 52 -17.48 21.33 16.63
N ARG A 53 -16.99 20.76 15.53
CA ARG A 53 -17.38 19.41 15.08
C ARG A 53 -16.73 18.35 15.98
N LYS A 54 -17.44 17.27 16.24
CA LYS A 54 -16.88 16.11 16.92
C LYS A 54 -16.05 15.28 15.95
N HIS A 55 -14.81 14.96 16.32
CA HIS A 55 -13.95 14.05 15.58
C HIS A 55 -14.19 12.60 16.05
N TYR A 56 -14.27 11.68 15.12
CA TYR A 56 -14.41 10.26 15.41
C TYR A 56 -13.72 9.42 14.34
N LYS A 57 -13.37 8.16 14.67
CA LYS A 57 -12.79 7.22 13.75
C LYS A 57 -13.87 6.25 13.25
N LYS A 58 -13.87 5.99 11.97
CA LYS A 58 -14.73 5.00 11.34
C LYS A 58 -13.87 3.99 10.61
N GLU A 59 -14.18 2.70 10.76
CA GLU A 59 -13.52 1.65 9.97
C GLU A 59 -13.70 1.94 8.48
N SER A 60 -12.60 1.85 7.73
CA SER A 60 -12.60 2.06 6.29
C SER A 60 -13.13 0.83 5.53
N ASP A 61 -13.24 0.94 4.24
CA ASP A 61 -13.62 -0.16 3.34
C ASP A 61 -12.45 -1.10 3.00
N TRP A 62 -11.44 -1.19 3.88
CA TRP A 62 -10.18 -1.88 3.59
C TRP A 62 -10.33 -3.33 3.14
N LYS A 63 -11.32 -4.07 3.66
CA LYS A 63 -11.55 -5.49 3.35
C LYS A 63 -11.87 -5.76 1.88
N LYS A 64 -12.43 -4.77 1.19
CA LYS A 64 -12.85 -4.87 -0.22
C LYS A 64 -12.16 -3.84 -1.12
N TYR A 65 -11.19 -3.12 -0.59
CA TYR A 65 -10.46 -2.09 -1.32
C TYR A 65 -9.55 -2.70 -2.39
N THR A 66 -9.59 -2.15 -3.59
CA THR A 66 -8.85 -2.65 -4.76
C THR A 66 -7.88 -1.63 -5.34
N GLY A 67 -7.42 -0.70 -4.52
CA GLY A 67 -6.48 0.34 -4.93
C GLY A 67 -7.17 1.55 -5.56
N SER A 68 -6.37 2.58 -5.83
CA SER A 68 -6.84 3.85 -6.40
C SER A 68 -6.57 3.99 -7.90
N SER A 69 -5.94 3.02 -8.53
CA SER A 69 -5.67 3.05 -9.98
C SER A 69 -6.94 2.80 -10.78
N ILE A 70 -7.29 3.76 -11.63
CA ILE A 70 -8.44 3.63 -12.53
C ILE A 70 -8.22 2.48 -13.51
N GLU A 71 -7.02 2.37 -14.07
CA GLU A 71 -6.65 1.32 -15.02
C GLU A 71 -6.75 -0.07 -14.39
N LEU A 72 -6.22 -0.24 -13.17
CA LEU A 72 -6.32 -1.50 -12.43
C LEU A 72 -7.78 -1.88 -12.15
N ASN A 73 -8.57 -0.95 -11.66
CA ASN A 73 -9.98 -1.22 -11.32
C ASN A 73 -10.81 -1.57 -12.56
N LYS A 74 -10.54 -0.96 -13.71
CA LYS A 74 -11.14 -1.36 -14.99
C LYS A 74 -10.74 -2.78 -15.37
N SER A 75 -9.48 -3.13 -15.20
CA SER A 75 -8.99 -4.49 -15.47
C SER A 75 -9.66 -5.52 -14.57
N ILE A 76 -9.82 -5.22 -13.28
CA ILE A 76 -10.53 -6.12 -12.33
C ILE A 76 -12.00 -6.29 -12.74
N GLU A 77 -12.66 -5.22 -13.15
CA GLU A 77 -14.05 -5.26 -13.61
C GLU A 77 -14.22 -6.14 -14.86
N GLN A 78 -13.27 -6.08 -15.79
CA GLN A 78 -13.28 -6.85 -17.02
C GLN A 78 -12.93 -8.32 -16.82
N SER A 79 -11.92 -8.62 -16.00
CA SER A 79 -11.35 -9.96 -15.82
C SER A 79 -11.94 -10.73 -14.63
N GLY A 80 -12.57 -10.03 -13.68
CA GLY A 80 -13.08 -10.59 -12.43
C GLY A 80 -12.01 -10.71 -11.34
N MET A 81 -12.47 -10.72 -10.09
CA MET A 81 -11.62 -10.74 -8.89
C MET A 81 -10.68 -11.97 -8.82
N ASN A 82 -11.10 -13.11 -9.39
CA ASN A 82 -10.35 -14.36 -9.34
C ASN A 82 -9.04 -14.32 -10.11
N ASN A 83 -8.87 -13.36 -11.02
CA ASN A 83 -7.62 -13.16 -11.76
C ASN A 83 -6.59 -12.32 -10.98
N TYR A 84 -6.89 -11.95 -9.74
CA TYR A 84 -6.05 -11.08 -8.93
C TYR A 84 -5.77 -11.70 -7.57
N ARG A 85 -4.54 -11.48 -7.10
CA ARG A 85 -4.12 -11.84 -5.77
C ARG A 85 -3.89 -10.55 -4.96
N PHE A 86 -4.44 -10.51 -3.76
CA PHE A 86 -4.39 -9.35 -2.87
C PHE A 86 -3.58 -9.73 -1.62
N ASP A 87 -2.39 -9.18 -1.50
CA ASP A 87 -1.50 -9.48 -0.38
C ASP A 87 -1.26 -8.26 0.50
N ILE A 88 -1.39 -8.43 1.80
CA ILE A 88 -0.87 -7.48 2.79
C ILE A 88 0.61 -7.81 2.99
N GLU A 89 1.50 -6.85 2.73
CA GLU A 89 2.94 -7.06 2.86
C GLU A 89 3.48 -6.65 4.23
N SER A 90 2.94 -5.57 4.81
CA SER A 90 3.38 -5.07 6.11
C SER A 90 2.32 -4.23 6.79
N LEU A 91 2.31 -4.29 8.13
CA LEU A 91 1.46 -3.49 8.99
C LEU A 91 2.25 -2.33 9.58
N HIS A 92 1.62 -1.19 9.74
CA HIS A 92 2.26 0.03 10.24
C HIS A 92 1.39 0.70 11.32
N ALA A 93 2.04 1.11 12.41
CA ALA A 93 1.37 1.67 13.57
C ALA A 93 1.09 3.18 13.45
N SER A 94 1.70 3.87 12.48
CA SER A 94 1.53 5.31 12.31
C SER A 94 1.37 5.71 10.84
N LYS A 95 0.74 6.87 10.64
CA LYS A 95 0.58 7.46 9.31
C LYS A 95 1.93 7.73 8.63
N GLY A 96 2.89 8.24 9.39
CA GLY A 96 4.23 8.56 8.88
C GLY A 96 4.98 7.34 8.38
N THR A 97 5.04 6.28 9.18
CA THR A 97 5.74 5.05 8.79
C THR A 97 5.05 4.33 7.64
N LEU A 98 3.72 4.35 7.61
CA LEU A 98 2.96 3.78 6.51
C LEU A 98 3.28 4.49 5.18
N HIS A 99 3.24 5.82 5.18
CA HIS A 99 3.54 6.61 4.00
C HIS A 99 4.98 6.44 3.54
N TYR A 100 5.94 6.48 4.47
CA TYR A 100 7.35 6.29 4.16
C TYR A 100 7.61 4.92 3.52
N ARG A 101 7.04 3.86 4.11
CA ARG A 101 7.22 2.51 3.59
C ARG A 101 6.62 2.33 2.20
N GLU A 102 5.48 2.93 1.92
CA GLU A 102 4.90 2.91 0.57
C GLU A 102 5.87 3.49 -0.46
N VAL A 103 6.40 4.68 -0.19
CA VAL A 103 7.36 5.33 -1.09
C VAL A 103 8.64 4.51 -1.23
N GLU A 104 9.16 3.99 -0.12
CA GLU A 104 10.38 3.16 -0.12
C GLU A 104 10.22 1.92 -1.01
N VAL A 105 9.14 1.17 -0.85
CA VAL A 105 8.88 -0.03 -1.66
C VAL A 105 8.68 0.33 -3.12
N GLN A 106 7.92 1.37 -3.43
CA GLN A 106 7.67 1.80 -4.80
C GLN A 106 8.96 2.22 -5.51
N ILE A 107 9.86 2.93 -4.82
CA ILE A 107 11.15 3.33 -5.37
C ILE A 107 12.09 2.13 -5.53
N MET A 108 12.18 1.27 -4.52
CA MET A 108 13.05 0.10 -4.55
C MET A 108 12.67 -0.89 -5.66
N GLU A 109 11.40 -1.03 -5.94
CA GLU A 109 10.91 -1.91 -7.00
C GLU A 109 10.79 -1.22 -8.37
N ASN A 110 11.19 0.04 -8.48
CA ASN A 110 11.14 0.82 -9.73
C ASN A 110 9.75 0.79 -10.39
N VAL A 111 8.70 1.00 -9.63
CA VAL A 111 7.31 0.86 -10.10
C VAL A 111 6.98 1.73 -11.32
N MET A 112 7.68 2.86 -11.48
CA MET A 112 7.48 3.77 -12.60
C MET A 112 8.23 3.34 -13.87
N ARG A 113 9.19 2.42 -13.77
CA ARG A 113 10.12 2.10 -14.86
C ARG A 113 10.09 0.64 -15.31
N GLU A 114 9.77 -0.29 -14.40
CA GLU A 114 9.79 -1.72 -14.71
C GLU A 114 8.77 -2.09 -15.80
N ARG A 115 9.22 -2.96 -16.69
CA ARG A 115 8.39 -3.49 -17.78
C ARG A 115 8.45 -5.01 -17.81
N LEU A 116 7.34 -5.62 -18.21
CA LEU A 116 7.30 -7.04 -18.53
C LEU A 116 8.09 -7.32 -19.81
N ALA A 117 8.40 -8.59 -20.06
CA ALA A 117 9.08 -9.01 -21.30
C ALA A 117 8.35 -8.56 -22.57
N SER A 118 7.03 -8.41 -22.51
CA SER A 118 6.19 -7.86 -23.59
C SER A 118 6.41 -6.38 -23.88
N GLY A 119 7.12 -5.65 -23.01
CA GLY A 119 7.29 -4.21 -23.10
C GLY A 119 6.19 -3.40 -22.40
N VAL A 120 5.15 -4.04 -21.90
CA VAL A 120 4.08 -3.41 -21.12
C VAL A 120 4.59 -3.06 -19.73
N ARG A 121 4.13 -1.95 -19.17
CA ARG A 121 4.48 -1.57 -17.79
C ARG A 121 4.11 -2.68 -16.80
N MET A 122 5.06 -3.06 -15.97
CA MET A 122 4.82 -4.11 -14.95
C MET A 122 3.85 -3.64 -13.88
N TYR A 123 3.87 -2.35 -13.54
CA TYR A 123 3.05 -1.79 -12.47
C TYR A 123 1.94 -0.89 -13.01
N TYR A 124 0.78 -0.98 -12.40
CA TYR A 124 -0.33 -0.06 -12.64
C TYR A 124 -0.12 1.30 -11.97
N ASN A 125 0.89 1.43 -11.12
CA ASN A 125 1.21 2.66 -10.41
C ASN A 125 1.49 3.82 -11.38
N GLY A 126 0.75 4.92 -11.24
CA GLY A 126 0.88 6.10 -12.08
C GLY A 126 1.77 7.20 -11.52
N HIS A 127 2.11 7.12 -10.24
CA HIS A 127 2.97 8.10 -9.58
C HIS A 127 3.56 7.52 -8.29
N VAL A 128 4.61 8.15 -7.79
CA VAL A 128 5.17 7.94 -6.46
C VAL A 128 5.00 9.24 -5.70
N SER A 129 4.44 9.18 -4.50
CA SER A 129 4.19 10.37 -3.68
C SER A 129 5.50 11.06 -3.30
N ALA A 130 5.49 12.40 -3.30
CA ALA A 130 6.61 13.17 -2.80
C ALA A 130 6.74 13.00 -1.27
N VAL A 131 7.95 12.74 -0.80
CA VAL A 131 8.28 12.72 0.62
C VAL A 131 8.91 14.06 0.98
N LYS A 132 8.23 14.82 1.83
CA LYS A 132 8.84 15.98 2.49
C LYS A 132 9.50 15.50 3.75
N PHE A 133 10.77 15.18 3.66
CA PHE A 133 11.52 14.60 4.75
C PHE A 133 12.94 15.18 4.73
N ALA A 134 13.34 15.74 5.87
CA ALA A 134 14.73 16.12 6.10
C ALA A 134 15.40 15.01 6.92
N PRO A 135 16.16 14.09 6.31
CA PRO A 135 16.77 13.01 7.06
C PRO A 135 17.83 13.56 8.03
N THR A 136 17.79 13.08 9.27
CA THR A 136 18.91 13.26 10.16
C THR A 136 20.02 12.27 9.78
N PRO A 137 21.29 12.52 10.17
CA PRO A 137 22.37 11.56 9.90
C PRO A 137 22.06 10.14 10.37
N GLU A 138 21.44 9.99 11.52
CA GLU A 138 21.07 8.69 12.09
C GLU A 138 20.01 7.98 11.25
N THR A 139 18.97 8.68 10.81
CA THR A 139 17.92 8.12 9.96
C THR A 139 18.49 7.70 8.60
N PHE A 140 19.46 8.44 8.08
CA PHE A 140 20.13 8.12 6.82
C PHE A 140 21.02 6.87 6.94
N GLU A 141 21.76 6.73 8.03
CA GLU A 141 22.60 5.56 8.30
C GLU A 141 21.74 4.31 8.52
N GLU A 142 20.66 4.41 9.25
CA GLU A 142 19.69 3.32 9.41
C GLU A 142 19.13 2.86 8.08
N SER A 143 18.81 3.79 7.19
CA SER A 143 18.36 3.50 5.84
C SER A 143 19.42 2.78 4.99
N LYS A 144 20.69 3.15 5.12
CA LYS A 144 21.81 2.46 4.48
C LYS A 144 21.96 1.03 4.98
N MET A 145 21.90 0.82 6.29
CA MET A 145 22.02 -0.50 6.90
C MET A 145 20.91 -1.44 6.42
N LYS A 146 19.70 -0.96 6.32
CA LYS A 146 18.58 -1.74 5.78
C LYS A 146 18.76 -2.12 4.31
N ARG A 147 19.42 -1.28 3.51
CA ARG A 147 19.71 -1.60 2.10
C ARG A 147 20.75 -2.72 1.97
N THR A 148 21.72 -2.76 2.85
CA THR A 148 22.76 -3.79 2.83
C THR A 148 22.29 -5.15 3.33
N THR A 149 21.18 -5.18 4.07
CA THR A 149 20.58 -6.43 4.57
C THR A 149 19.48 -7.00 3.66
N LEU A 150 19.09 -6.27 2.61
CA LEU A 150 18.18 -6.82 1.61
C LEU A 150 18.91 -7.88 0.78
N PRO A 151 18.32 -9.05 0.58
CA PRO A 151 18.90 -10.04 -0.30
C PRO A 151 19.10 -9.43 -1.69
N PRO A 152 20.17 -9.79 -2.39
CA PRO A 152 20.37 -9.31 -3.75
C PRO A 152 19.13 -9.64 -4.57
N GLN A 153 18.55 -8.61 -5.18
CA GLN A 153 17.45 -8.83 -6.10
C GLN A 153 18.00 -9.70 -7.25
N ILE A 154 17.49 -10.90 -7.37
CA ILE A 154 17.78 -11.75 -8.50
C ILE A 154 17.11 -11.06 -9.69
N SER A 155 17.91 -10.41 -10.53
CA SER A 155 17.41 -9.89 -11.80
C SER A 155 16.80 -11.05 -12.57
N PRO A 156 15.54 -10.96 -13.00
CA PRO A 156 14.98 -11.98 -13.86
C PRO A 156 15.82 -12.04 -15.13
N LYS A 157 16.40 -13.20 -15.37
CA LYS A 157 17.11 -13.47 -16.62
C LYS A 157 16.12 -13.58 -17.77
#